data_edcdc60aaeb3cd5048db5558db27ecde
#
_entry.id   edcdc60aaeb3cd5048db5558db27ecde
#
_cell.length_a   1.000
_cell.length_b   1.000
_cell.length_c   1.000
_cell.angle_alpha   90.00
_cell.angle_beta   90.00
_cell.angle_gamma   90.00
#
_symmetry.space_group_name_H-M   'P 1'
#
loop_
_entity.id
_entity.type
_entity.pdbx_description
1 polymer ?
#
loop_
_entity_poly.entity_id
_entity_poly.type
_entity_poly.pdbx_seq_one_letter_code
_entity_poly.pdbx_strand_id
1 'polypeptide(L)'
;MCPVKLVGFDLDDCLFDSTGLSERARIKGLEAIINLGLKIERKRAILIIQEIVKEYGSNSSKHYDYFIRRLNQFETEIDHIANDDYFKFIAAAVMAYHEEKIKSIHLYGDVEECLKKLKNLSIKTAIITDGIPIKQYEKILRLEIDNLIDLVVISDEIGIKKPNPKLYKYWLKKCGVEGPEAIYIGDRMDKDIIPASINNIYSVYLHRGGKYDDYNSDLIPEGQFKADYEIDNLDEIFNIINEINNRSK
;
A
#
# COMPACT_ATOMS: atom_id res chain seq x y z
N MET A 1 -4.20 -24.63 -22.17
CA MET A 1 -4.34 -23.63 -21.09
C MET A 1 -5.21 -22.50 -21.60
N CYS A 2 -5.87 -21.75 -20.72
CA CYS A 2 -6.76 -20.66 -21.15
C CYS A 2 -6.01 -19.33 -21.26
N PRO A 3 -6.41 -18.41 -22.16
CA PRO A 3 -5.79 -17.09 -22.24
C PRO A 3 -6.03 -16.27 -20.97
N VAL A 4 -5.13 -15.34 -20.68
CA VAL A 4 -5.28 -14.41 -19.56
C VAL A 4 -6.50 -13.51 -19.77
N LYS A 5 -7.40 -13.48 -18.80
CA LYS A 5 -8.65 -12.71 -18.82
C LYS A 5 -8.74 -11.66 -17.71
N LEU A 6 -7.89 -11.77 -16.68
CA LEU A 6 -7.97 -10.99 -15.48
C LEU A 6 -6.58 -10.66 -14.95
N VAL A 7 -6.33 -9.39 -14.62
CA VAL A 7 -5.15 -8.94 -13.90
C VAL A 7 -5.58 -8.24 -12.62
N GLY A 8 -5.11 -8.75 -11.49
CA GLY A 8 -5.31 -8.17 -10.17
C GLY A 8 -4.05 -7.48 -9.66
N PHE A 9 -4.25 -6.43 -8.90
CA PHE A 9 -3.18 -5.62 -8.31
C PHE A 9 -3.40 -5.47 -6.80
N ASP A 10 -2.32 -5.42 -6.02
CA ASP A 10 -2.36 -4.71 -4.75
C ASP A 10 -2.48 -3.20 -5.01
N LEU A 11 -2.84 -2.44 -4.00
CA LEU A 11 -2.99 -0.99 -4.11
C LEU A 11 -1.79 -0.24 -3.50
N ASP A 12 -1.57 -0.45 -2.19
CA ASP A 12 -0.58 0.28 -1.41
C ASP A 12 0.85 -0.22 -1.72
N ASP A 13 1.76 0.67 -2.06
CA ASP A 13 3.15 0.39 -2.46
C ASP A 13 3.29 -0.42 -3.78
N CYS A 14 2.18 -0.82 -4.40
CA CYS A 14 2.11 -1.44 -5.73
C CYS A 14 1.77 -0.41 -6.82
N LEU A 15 0.64 0.31 -6.68
CA LEU A 15 0.20 1.31 -7.66
C LEU A 15 0.63 2.73 -7.34
N PHE A 16 0.96 3.02 -6.09
CA PHE A 16 1.48 4.31 -5.62
C PHE A 16 2.31 4.14 -4.35
N ASP A 17 3.21 5.08 -4.07
CA ASP A 17 4.07 5.10 -2.88
C ASP A 17 3.26 5.46 -1.62
N SER A 18 2.57 4.48 -1.04
CA SER A 18 1.77 4.65 0.17
C SER A 18 2.62 4.86 1.43
N THR A 19 3.69 4.10 1.54
CA THR A 19 4.61 4.15 2.68
C THR A 19 5.36 5.48 2.72
N GLY A 20 6.02 5.88 1.64
CA GLY A 20 6.74 7.15 1.57
C GLY A 20 5.82 8.36 1.68
N LEU A 21 4.63 8.32 1.08
CA LEU A 21 3.61 9.35 1.25
C LEU A 21 3.22 9.53 2.73
N SER A 22 2.99 8.43 3.43
CA SER A 22 2.63 8.46 4.86
C SER A 22 3.77 8.98 5.74
N GLU A 23 5.02 8.68 5.38
CA GLU A 23 6.20 9.19 6.07
C GLU A 23 6.36 10.69 5.86
N ARG A 24 6.32 11.17 4.61
CA ARG A 24 6.34 12.62 4.28
C ARG A 24 5.23 13.37 5.01
N ALA A 25 4.02 12.83 5.02
CA ALA A 25 2.89 13.45 5.70
C ALA A 25 3.09 13.55 7.23
N ARG A 26 3.67 12.52 7.87
CA ARG A 26 4.01 12.59 9.30
C ARG A 26 5.05 13.67 9.60
N ILE A 27 6.05 13.81 8.74
CA ILE A 27 7.06 14.86 8.88
C ILE A 27 6.42 16.24 8.73
N LYS A 28 5.50 16.43 7.78
CA LYS A 28 4.74 17.70 7.65
C LYS A 28 3.93 18.04 8.88
N GLY A 29 3.31 17.04 9.52
CA GLY A 29 2.65 17.25 10.81
C GLY A 29 3.60 17.71 11.92
N LEU A 30 4.80 17.14 12.01
CA LEU A 30 5.82 17.60 12.96
C LEU A 30 6.29 19.04 12.66
N GLU A 31 6.51 19.37 11.39
CA GLU A 31 6.87 20.73 10.97
C GLU A 31 5.79 21.75 11.37
N ALA A 32 4.51 21.39 11.26
CA ALA A 32 3.41 22.24 11.69
C ALA A 32 3.43 22.51 13.21
N ILE A 33 3.72 21.51 14.03
CA ILE A 33 3.84 21.66 15.49
C ILE A 33 5.04 22.57 15.83
N ILE A 34 6.19 22.36 15.20
CA ILE A 34 7.40 23.17 15.40
C ILE A 34 7.12 24.64 15.01
N ASN A 35 6.46 24.87 13.88
CA ASN A 35 6.11 26.22 13.41
C ASN A 35 5.10 26.92 14.34
N LEU A 36 4.28 26.17 15.09
CA LEU A 36 3.40 26.69 16.14
C LEU A 36 4.12 27.04 17.44
N GLY A 37 5.42 26.78 17.54
CA GLY A 37 6.24 27.19 18.67
C GLY A 37 6.74 26.06 19.57
N LEU A 38 6.52 24.78 19.22
CA LEU A 38 7.15 23.68 19.94
C LEU A 38 8.68 23.73 19.76
N LYS A 39 9.40 23.88 20.86
CA LYS A 39 10.86 23.98 20.86
C LYS A 39 11.50 22.60 20.89
N ILE A 40 11.61 21.97 19.73
CA ILE A 40 12.30 20.69 19.55
C ILE A 40 13.13 20.72 18.26
N GLU A 41 14.30 20.10 18.29
CA GLU A 41 15.07 19.90 17.06
C GLU A 41 14.32 18.97 16.08
N ARG A 42 14.21 19.39 14.82
CA ARG A 42 13.50 18.64 13.76
C ARG A 42 13.96 17.18 13.66
N LYS A 43 15.28 16.94 13.72
CA LYS A 43 15.83 15.57 13.68
C LYS A 43 15.36 14.73 14.86
N ARG A 44 15.37 15.31 16.08
CA ARG A 44 14.91 14.61 17.28
C ARG A 44 13.42 14.27 17.18
N ALA A 45 12.60 15.21 16.72
CA ALA A 45 11.17 14.98 16.49
C ALA A 45 10.90 13.82 15.51
N ILE A 46 11.65 13.75 14.42
CA ILE A 46 11.56 12.67 13.42
C ILE A 46 11.92 11.31 14.06
N LEU A 47 12.99 11.22 14.83
CA LEU A 47 13.37 9.97 15.50
C LEU A 47 12.26 9.48 16.44
N ILE A 48 11.71 10.37 17.25
CA ILE A 48 10.63 10.01 18.18
C ILE A 48 9.38 9.52 17.45
N ILE A 49 8.96 10.19 16.37
CA ILE A 49 7.77 9.74 15.62
C ILE A 49 8.02 8.40 14.90
N GLN A 50 9.23 8.14 14.43
CA GLN A 50 9.59 6.86 13.83
C GLN A 50 9.56 5.72 14.86
N GLU A 51 10.04 5.93 16.08
CA GLU A 51 9.91 4.98 17.19
C GLU A 51 8.42 4.68 17.48
N ILE A 52 7.59 5.72 17.57
CA ILE A 52 6.15 5.58 17.80
C ILE A 52 5.49 4.78 16.68
N VAL A 53 5.83 5.05 15.43
CA VAL A 53 5.31 4.28 14.28
C VAL A 53 5.73 2.82 14.34
N LYS A 54 6.96 2.54 14.76
CA LYS A 54 7.46 1.16 14.94
C LYS A 54 6.72 0.41 16.04
N GLU A 55 6.39 1.09 17.14
CA GLU A 55 5.69 0.49 18.30
C GLU A 55 4.20 0.29 18.07
N TYR A 56 3.52 1.28 17.49
CA TYR A 56 2.05 1.31 17.38
C TYR A 56 1.52 0.99 15.98
N GLY A 57 2.43 0.75 15.03
CA GLY A 57 2.08 0.48 13.63
C GLY A 57 1.75 1.75 12.83
N SER A 58 1.91 1.67 11.52
CA SER A 58 1.72 2.82 10.60
C SER A 58 0.28 3.34 10.52
N ASN A 59 -0.70 2.52 10.88
CA ASN A 59 -2.14 2.83 10.78
C ASN A 59 -2.74 3.45 12.05
N SER A 60 -1.95 3.64 13.12
CA SER A 60 -2.44 4.29 14.35
C SER A 60 -2.89 5.73 14.06
N SER A 61 -4.07 6.10 14.56
CA SER A 61 -4.56 7.48 14.51
C SER A 61 -4.00 8.38 15.63
N LYS A 62 -3.16 7.81 16.53
CA LYS A 62 -2.70 8.48 17.76
C LYS A 62 -1.21 8.81 17.76
N HIS A 63 -0.55 8.81 16.61
CA HIS A 63 0.90 9.06 16.55
C HIS A 63 1.29 10.39 17.21
N TYR A 64 0.55 11.47 16.95
CA TYR A 64 0.84 12.78 17.53
C TYR A 64 0.45 12.90 19.00
N ASP A 65 -0.59 12.19 19.44
CA ASP A 65 -0.91 12.07 20.88
C ASP A 65 0.25 11.42 21.63
N TYR A 66 0.76 10.28 21.13
CA TYR A 66 1.90 9.60 21.76
C TYR A 66 3.15 10.46 21.69
N PHE A 67 3.35 11.21 20.60
CA PHE A 67 4.47 12.12 20.44
C PHE A 67 4.47 13.20 21.53
N ILE A 68 3.38 13.95 21.69
CA ILE A 68 3.30 15.00 22.72
C ILE A 68 3.41 14.42 24.13
N ARG A 69 2.76 13.28 24.43
CA ARG A 69 2.89 12.62 25.74
C ARG A 69 4.33 12.19 26.02
N ARG A 70 5.03 11.67 25.04
CA ARG A 70 6.42 11.24 25.18
C ARG A 70 7.33 12.42 25.44
N LEU A 71 7.12 13.56 24.79
CA LEU A 71 7.85 14.80 25.08
C LEU A 71 7.65 15.23 26.53
N ASN A 72 6.42 15.28 27.01
CA ASN A 72 6.12 15.70 28.38
C ASN A 72 6.71 14.78 29.47
N GLN A 73 6.93 13.49 29.15
CA GLN A 73 7.39 12.51 30.14
C GLN A 73 8.90 12.28 30.13
N PHE A 74 9.54 12.39 28.97
CA PHE A 74 10.92 11.90 28.80
C PHE A 74 11.89 12.94 28.27
N GLU A 75 11.42 14.04 27.66
CA GLU A 75 12.30 15.09 27.14
C GLU A 75 12.41 16.25 28.14
N THR A 76 13.39 16.16 29.03
CA THR A 76 13.59 17.13 30.14
C THR A 76 14.07 18.52 29.69
N GLU A 77 14.57 18.64 28.44
CA GLU A 77 15.02 19.90 27.84
C GLU A 77 13.87 20.70 27.21
N ILE A 78 12.69 20.10 27.14
CA ILE A 78 11.50 20.73 26.56
C ILE A 78 10.59 21.20 27.69
N ASP A 79 10.17 22.46 27.63
CA ASP A 79 9.17 22.99 28.56
C ASP A 79 7.90 22.13 28.52
N HIS A 80 7.34 21.83 29.69
CA HIS A 80 6.10 21.03 29.75
C HIS A 80 4.99 21.68 28.91
N ILE A 81 4.48 20.92 27.96
CA ILE A 81 3.40 21.36 27.06
C ILE A 81 2.11 21.41 27.84
N ALA A 82 1.59 22.62 28.06
CA ALA A 82 0.37 22.86 28.81
C ALA A 82 -0.85 22.22 28.11
N ASN A 83 -1.89 21.92 28.89
CA ASN A 83 -3.11 21.29 28.36
C ASN A 83 -3.76 22.12 27.25
N ASP A 84 -3.69 23.45 27.32
CA ASP A 84 -4.27 24.35 26.31
C ASP A 84 -3.56 24.24 24.95
N ASP A 85 -2.26 23.96 24.91
CA ASP A 85 -1.48 23.77 23.70
C ASP A 85 -1.48 22.32 23.21
N TYR A 86 -1.74 21.35 24.07
CA TYR A 86 -1.71 19.92 23.75
C TYR A 86 -2.57 19.58 22.53
N PHE A 87 -3.87 19.87 22.60
CA PHE A 87 -4.80 19.56 21.51
C PHE A 87 -4.61 20.46 20.29
N LYS A 88 -4.13 21.69 20.48
CA LYS A 88 -3.80 22.61 19.40
C LYS A 88 -2.64 22.08 18.55
N PHE A 89 -1.58 21.57 19.16
CA PHE A 89 -0.47 20.94 18.45
C PHE A 89 -0.92 19.70 17.69
N ILE A 90 -1.70 18.82 18.32
CA ILE A 90 -2.23 17.62 17.64
C ILE A 90 -3.11 17.99 16.46
N ALA A 91 -4.00 18.96 16.60
CA ALA A 91 -4.87 19.43 15.53
C ALA A 91 -4.06 19.95 14.34
N ALA A 92 -3.04 20.78 14.59
CA ALA A 92 -2.17 21.31 13.55
C ALA A 92 -1.40 20.20 12.83
N ALA A 93 -0.89 19.22 13.56
CA ALA A 93 -0.19 18.09 12.98
C ALA A 93 -1.12 17.23 12.10
N VAL A 94 -2.32 16.94 12.58
CA VAL A 94 -3.32 16.15 11.84
C VAL A 94 -3.76 16.87 10.57
N MET A 95 -3.99 18.18 10.64
CA MET A 95 -4.32 19.00 9.45
C MET A 95 -3.20 18.92 8.41
N ALA A 96 -1.96 19.23 8.79
CA ALA A 96 -0.82 19.20 7.88
C ALA A 96 -0.57 17.79 7.30
N TYR A 97 -0.76 16.74 8.10
CA TYR A 97 -0.68 15.35 7.64
C TYR A 97 -1.71 15.06 6.53
N HIS A 98 -2.97 15.44 6.73
CA HIS A 98 -4.00 15.20 5.73
C HIS A 98 -3.83 16.06 4.48
N GLU A 99 -3.44 17.32 4.64
CA GLU A 99 -3.13 18.21 3.51
C GLU A 99 -2.02 17.65 2.63
N GLU A 100 -0.93 17.16 3.23
CA GLU A 100 0.17 16.53 2.50
C GLU A 100 -0.30 15.27 1.78
N LYS A 101 -1.08 14.41 2.43
CA LYS A 101 -1.60 13.19 1.79
C LYS A 101 -2.50 13.51 0.60
N ILE A 102 -3.36 14.52 0.73
CA ILE A 102 -4.26 14.93 -0.36
C ILE A 102 -3.47 15.50 -1.54
N LYS A 103 -2.49 16.36 -1.24
CA LYS A 103 -1.71 17.08 -2.26
C LYS A 103 -0.73 16.19 -3.01
N SER A 104 -0.15 15.20 -2.32
CA SER A 104 1.02 14.48 -2.81
C SER A 104 0.73 13.03 -3.19
N ILE A 105 -0.54 12.59 -3.14
CA ILE A 105 -0.91 11.26 -3.64
C ILE A 105 -0.89 11.26 -5.18
N HIS A 106 -0.15 10.35 -5.78
CA HIS A 106 -0.06 10.17 -7.23
C HIS A 106 0.36 8.74 -7.55
N LEU A 107 -0.02 8.25 -8.72
CA LEU A 107 0.38 6.95 -9.24
C LEU A 107 1.88 6.88 -9.53
N TYR A 108 2.46 5.69 -9.49
CA TYR A 108 3.71 5.46 -10.18
C TYR A 108 3.53 5.67 -11.70
N GLY A 109 4.61 6.09 -12.37
CA GLY A 109 4.54 6.57 -13.75
C GLY A 109 4.12 5.52 -14.79
N ASP A 110 4.21 4.24 -14.45
CA ASP A 110 3.88 3.10 -15.33
C ASP A 110 2.43 2.60 -15.17
N VAL A 111 1.69 3.06 -14.15
CA VAL A 111 0.39 2.48 -13.76
C VAL A 111 -0.71 2.84 -14.74
N GLU A 112 -0.91 4.13 -15.00
CA GLU A 112 -2.04 4.61 -15.78
C GLU A 112 -2.06 4.01 -17.20
N GLU A 113 -0.90 4.02 -17.87
CA GLU A 113 -0.76 3.45 -19.21
C GLU A 113 -0.95 1.94 -19.21
N CYS A 114 -0.45 1.23 -18.20
CA CYS A 114 -0.67 -0.20 -18.04
C CYS A 114 -2.17 -0.52 -17.94
N LEU A 115 -2.91 0.16 -17.05
CA LEU A 115 -4.35 -0.05 -16.88
C LEU A 115 -5.14 0.26 -18.15
N LYS A 116 -4.82 1.35 -18.88
CA LYS A 116 -5.43 1.68 -20.17
C LYS A 116 -5.18 0.61 -21.22
N LYS A 117 -3.95 0.11 -21.32
CA LYS A 117 -3.60 -0.97 -22.28
C LYS A 117 -4.35 -2.26 -21.96
N LEU A 118 -4.45 -2.67 -20.67
CA LEU A 118 -5.23 -3.84 -20.27
C LEU A 118 -6.70 -3.71 -20.67
N LYS A 119 -7.30 -2.54 -20.43
CA LYS A 119 -8.68 -2.23 -20.84
C LYS A 119 -8.88 -2.34 -22.36
N ASN A 120 -7.94 -1.81 -23.16
CA ASN A 120 -7.97 -1.90 -24.61
C ASN A 120 -7.85 -3.35 -25.13
N LEU A 121 -7.14 -4.21 -24.39
CA LEU A 121 -7.05 -5.64 -24.67
C LEU A 121 -8.27 -6.43 -24.17
N SER A 122 -9.27 -5.77 -23.58
CA SER A 122 -10.44 -6.40 -22.94
C SER A 122 -10.08 -7.39 -21.83
N ILE A 123 -8.94 -7.17 -21.17
CA ILE A 123 -8.52 -7.90 -19.98
C ILE A 123 -9.10 -7.16 -18.75
N LYS A 124 -9.88 -7.86 -17.95
CA LYS A 124 -10.45 -7.28 -16.74
C LYS A 124 -9.35 -6.88 -15.74
N THR A 125 -9.56 -5.79 -15.04
CA THR A 125 -8.66 -5.29 -14.01
C THR A 125 -9.33 -5.32 -12.63
N ALA A 126 -8.57 -5.65 -11.60
CA ALA A 126 -9.08 -5.62 -10.24
C ALA A 126 -8.03 -5.15 -9.23
N ILE A 127 -8.50 -4.62 -8.10
CA ILE A 127 -7.67 -4.32 -6.93
C ILE A 127 -8.10 -5.25 -5.80
N ILE A 128 -7.10 -5.88 -5.13
CA ILE A 128 -7.31 -6.58 -3.86
C ILE A 128 -6.44 -5.90 -2.81
N THR A 129 -7.07 -5.27 -1.82
CA THR A 129 -6.36 -4.48 -0.82
C THR A 129 -6.86 -4.73 0.60
N ASP A 130 -5.95 -4.63 1.57
CA ASP A 130 -6.30 -4.66 2.99
C ASP A 130 -6.69 -3.26 3.48
N GLY A 131 -7.68 -3.17 4.35
CA GLY A 131 -7.99 -1.95 5.09
C GLY A 131 -9.45 -1.52 5.07
N ILE A 132 -9.68 -0.32 5.57
CA ILE A 132 -11.03 0.25 5.75
C ILE A 132 -11.57 0.71 4.39
N PRO A 133 -12.78 0.28 3.99
CA PRO A 133 -13.34 0.54 2.65
C PRO A 133 -13.30 2.01 2.24
N ILE A 134 -13.81 2.90 3.10
CA ILE A 134 -13.86 4.34 2.81
C ILE A 134 -12.46 4.90 2.52
N LYS A 135 -11.43 4.45 3.25
CA LYS A 135 -10.05 4.91 3.05
C LYS A 135 -9.44 4.38 1.74
N GLN A 136 -9.76 3.13 1.37
CA GLN A 136 -9.23 2.55 0.13
C GLN A 136 -9.92 3.15 -1.10
N TYR A 137 -11.24 3.34 -1.06
CA TYR A 137 -11.96 4.07 -2.12
C TYR A 137 -11.51 5.53 -2.24
N GLU A 138 -11.25 6.23 -1.12
CA GLU A 138 -10.68 7.58 -1.16
C GLU A 138 -9.36 7.63 -1.95
N LYS A 139 -8.46 6.66 -1.75
CA LYS A 139 -7.20 6.57 -2.50
C LYS A 139 -7.47 6.33 -3.99
N ILE A 140 -8.31 5.36 -4.34
CA ILE A 140 -8.66 5.02 -5.72
C ILE A 140 -9.24 6.24 -6.46
N LEU A 141 -10.14 6.98 -5.82
CA LEU A 141 -10.75 8.19 -6.39
C LEU A 141 -9.73 9.33 -6.54
N ARG A 142 -8.83 9.53 -5.56
CA ARG A 142 -7.77 10.54 -5.66
C ARG A 142 -6.70 10.22 -6.69
N LEU A 143 -6.47 8.93 -6.94
CA LEU A 143 -5.58 8.43 -7.98
C LEU A 143 -6.24 8.43 -9.38
N GLU A 144 -7.54 8.75 -9.45
CA GLU A 144 -8.33 8.84 -10.69
C GLU A 144 -8.34 7.55 -11.53
N ILE A 145 -8.25 6.39 -10.85
CA ILE A 145 -8.23 5.06 -11.51
C ILE A 145 -9.53 4.28 -11.38
N ASP A 146 -10.55 4.82 -10.74
CA ASP A 146 -11.85 4.17 -10.54
C ASP A 146 -12.51 3.71 -11.87
N ASN A 147 -12.34 4.49 -12.93
CA ASN A 147 -12.84 4.15 -14.27
C ASN A 147 -11.97 3.11 -15.03
N LEU A 148 -10.80 2.77 -14.52
CA LEU A 148 -9.86 1.81 -15.11
C LEU A 148 -9.87 0.47 -14.38
N ILE A 149 -10.62 0.34 -13.28
CA ILE A 149 -10.70 -0.86 -12.45
C ILE A 149 -12.12 -1.43 -12.51
N ASP A 150 -12.25 -2.69 -12.93
CA ASP A 150 -13.55 -3.36 -13.06
C ASP A 150 -14.08 -3.88 -11.72
N LEU A 151 -13.22 -4.22 -10.77
CA LEU A 151 -13.59 -4.74 -9.45
C LEU A 151 -12.60 -4.32 -8.37
N VAL A 152 -13.11 -3.86 -7.25
CA VAL A 152 -12.33 -3.63 -6.02
C VAL A 152 -12.77 -4.62 -4.96
N VAL A 153 -11.81 -5.33 -4.35
CA VAL A 153 -12.00 -6.26 -3.24
C VAL A 153 -11.24 -5.72 -2.04
N ILE A 154 -11.97 -5.34 -1.01
CA ILE A 154 -11.39 -4.78 0.21
C ILE A 154 -11.61 -5.76 1.36
N SER A 155 -10.54 -6.10 2.06
CA SER A 155 -10.54 -7.14 3.10
C SER A 155 -11.58 -6.93 4.19
N ASP A 156 -11.76 -5.69 4.66
CA ASP A 156 -12.69 -5.40 5.77
C ASP A 156 -14.16 -5.51 5.34
N GLU A 157 -14.50 -5.35 4.03
CA GLU A 157 -15.84 -5.62 3.51
C GLU A 157 -16.15 -7.10 3.49
N ILE A 158 -15.13 -7.93 3.23
CA ILE A 158 -15.29 -9.38 3.09
C ILE A 158 -15.13 -10.11 4.42
N GLY A 159 -14.49 -9.45 5.40
CA GLY A 159 -14.11 -10.06 6.68
C GLY A 159 -12.95 -11.06 6.57
N ILE A 160 -12.19 -11.02 5.48
CA ILE A 160 -11.04 -11.88 5.21
C ILE A 160 -9.89 -11.00 4.73
N LYS A 161 -8.71 -11.11 5.40
CA LYS A 161 -7.52 -10.32 5.08
C LYS A 161 -6.46 -11.16 4.36
N LYS A 162 -5.61 -10.49 3.59
CA LYS A 162 -4.35 -11.05 3.12
C LYS A 162 -3.51 -11.50 4.33
N PRO A 163 -2.85 -12.64 4.31
CA PRO A 163 -2.59 -13.54 3.18
C PRO A 163 -3.59 -14.71 3.04
N ASN A 164 -4.81 -14.62 3.53
CA ASN A 164 -5.74 -15.74 3.46
C ASN A 164 -6.12 -16.08 2.01
N PRO A 165 -5.83 -17.30 1.50
CA PRO A 165 -6.11 -17.67 0.10
C PRO A 165 -7.60 -17.62 -0.28
N LYS A 166 -8.52 -17.67 0.71
CA LYS A 166 -9.96 -17.55 0.45
C LYS A 166 -10.35 -16.19 -0.13
N LEU A 167 -9.58 -15.13 0.14
CA LEU A 167 -9.81 -13.80 -0.44
C LEU A 167 -9.59 -13.83 -1.95
N TYR A 168 -8.51 -14.48 -2.41
CA TYR A 168 -8.19 -14.66 -3.83
C TYR A 168 -9.20 -15.55 -4.53
N LYS A 169 -9.64 -16.64 -3.88
CA LYS A 169 -10.71 -17.50 -4.40
C LYS A 169 -12.04 -16.74 -4.54
N TYR A 170 -12.36 -15.86 -3.59
CA TYR A 170 -13.52 -14.98 -3.68
C TYR A 170 -13.42 -14.03 -4.88
N TRP A 171 -12.27 -13.42 -5.09
CA TRP A 171 -12.00 -12.54 -6.23
C TRP A 171 -12.18 -13.25 -7.57
N LEU A 172 -11.56 -14.42 -7.77
CA LEU A 172 -11.73 -15.24 -8.97
C LEU A 172 -13.21 -15.53 -9.26
N LYS A 173 -13.93 -15.98 -8.21
CA LYS A 173 -15.37 -16.28 -8.33
C LYS A 173 -16.19 -15.06 -8.74
N LYS A 174 -15.89 -13.88 -8.20
CA LYS A 174 -16.57 -12.62 -8.54
C LYS A 174 -16.33 -12.20 -9.98
N CYS A 175 -15.15 -12.45 -10.50
CA CYS A 175 -14.79 -12.15 -11.90
C CYS A 175 -15.24 -13.22 -12.88
N GLY A 176 -15.65 -14.41 -12.41
CA GLY A 176 -16.06 -15.55 -13.24
C GLY A 176 -14.90 -16.17 -14.02
N VAL A 177 -13.69 -16.24 -13.40
CA VAL A 177 -12.47 -16.79 -14.02
C VAL A 177 -11.83 -17.82 -13.08
N GLU A 178 -11.03 -18.71 -13.66
CA GLU A 178 -10.23 -19.70 -12.94
C GLU A 178 -8.79 -19.17 -12.73
N GLY A 179 -8.08 -19.73 -11.74
CA GLY A 179 -6.71 -19.29 -11.41
C GLY A 179 -5.77 -19.17 -12.61
N PRO A 180 -5.68 -20.20 -13.51
CA PRO A 180 -4.81 -20.13 -14.68
C PRO A 180 -5.19 -19.09 -15.77
N GLU A 181 -6.32 -18.40 -15.59
CA GLU A 181 -6.78 -17.30 -16.45
C GLU A 181 -6.47 -15.93 -15.85
N ALA A 182 -5.86 -15.90 -14.65
CA ALA A 182 -5.61 -14.69 -13.88
C ALA A 182 -4.12 -14.50 -13.59
N ILE A 183 -3.72 -13.23 -13.54
CA ILE A 183 -2.42 -12.78 -13.02
C ILE A 183 -2.70 -11.93 -11.79
N TYR A 184 -1.88 -12.05 -10.77
CA TYR A 184 -1.89 -11.15 -9.62
C TYR A 184 -0.52 -10.52 -9.40
N ILE A 185 -0.50 -9.20 -9.24
CA ILE A 185 0.69 -8.38 -9.10
C ILE A 185 0.69 -7.73 -7.72
N GLY A 186 1.77 -7.87 -6.98
CA GLY A 186 1.94 -7.23 -5.68
C GLY A 186 3.41 -7.10 -5.29
N ASP A 187 3.67 -6.30 -4.27
CA ASP A 187 5.01 -5.99 -3.74
C ASP A 187 5.39 -6.84 -2.52
N ARG A 188 4.48 -7.73 -2.08
CA ARG A 188 4.69 -8.54 -0.89
C ARG A 188 4.61 -10.03 -1.16
N MET A 189 5.72 -10.70 -0.90
CA MET A 189 5.79 -12.16 -1.05
C MET A 189 4.78 -12.89 -0.16
N ASP A 190 4.72 -12.53 1.13
CA ASP A 190 3.86 -13.16 2.12
C ASP A 190 2.36 -12.90 1.89
N LYS A 191 1.99 -11.69 1.46
CA LYS A 191 0.59 -11.27 1.35
C LYS A 191 0.01 -11.39 -0.05
N ASP A 192 0.84 -11.31 -1.08
CA ASP A 192 0.39 -11.22 -2.47
C ASP A 192 0.75 -12.48 -3.25
N ILE A 193 2.01 -12.85 -3.25
CA ILE A 193 2.54 -13.90 -4.13
C ILE A 193 2.14 -15.29 -3.66
N ILE A 194 2.41 -15.63 -2.40
CA ILE A 194 2.10 -16.95 -1.84
C ILE A 194 0.59 -17.27 -1.96
N PRO A 195 -0.34 -16.41 -1.51
CA PRO A 195 -1.75 -16.75 -1.60
C PRO A 195 -2.30 -16.74 -3.03
N ALA A 196 -1.72 -15.99 -3.98
CA ALA A 196 -2.03 -16.08 -5.40
C ALA A 196 -1.63 -17.45 -5.95
N SER A 197 -0.40 -17.90 -5.71
CA SER A 197 0.12 -19.19 -6.15
C SER A 197 -0.70 -20.37 -5.60
N ILE A 198 -1.15 -20.32 -4.34
CA ILE A 198 -2.03 -21.32 -3.73
C ILE A 198 -3.36 -21.51 -4.52
N ASN A 199 -3.82 -20.45 -5.19
CA ASN A 199 -5.03 -20.48 -6.02
C ASN A 199 -4.73 -20.75 -7.51
N ASN A 200 -3.52 -21.18 -7.87
CA ASN A 200 -3.05 -21.38 -9.24
C ASN A 200 -3.13 -20.10 -10.12
N ILE A 201 -3.07 -18.93 -9.50
CA ILE A 201 -2.99 -17.64 -10.16
C ILE A 201 -1.53 -17.39 -10.51
N TYR A 202 -1.24 -16.93 -11.72
CA TYR A 202 0.13 -16.49 -12.05
C TYR A 202 0.52 -15.32 -11.16
N SER A 203 1.53 -15.54 -10.36
CA SER A 203 2.01 -14.56 -9.38
C SER A 203 3.16 -13.74 -9.96
N VAL A 204 3.03 -12.42 -9.88
CA VAL A 204 4.04 -11.47 -10.37
C VAL A 204 4.49 -10.60 -9.20
N TYR A 205 5.75 -10.73 -8.82
CA TYR A 205 6.36 -9.89 -7.81
C TYR A 205 6.85 -8.60 -8.46
N LEU A 206 6.40 -7.45 -7.94
CA LEU A 206 6.74 -6.14 -8.44
C LEU A 206 7.72 -5.45 -7.51
N HIS A 207 8.94 -5.21 -7.98
CA HIS A 207 9.96 -4.46 -7.27
C HIS A 207 9.69 -2.95 -7.41
N ARG A 208 9.41 -2.29 -6.29
CA ARG A 208 9.22 -0.83 -6.22
C ARG A 208 10.34 -0.10 -5.50
N GLY A 209 11.39 -0.80 -5.08
CA GLY A 209 12.49 -0.25 -4.27
C GLY A 209 12.01 0.20 -2.89
N GLY A 210 10.90 -0.34 -2.42
CA GLY A 210 10.27 0.04 -1.18
C GLY A 210 10.75 -0.76 0.03
N LYS A 211 10.20 -0.46 1.18
CA LYS A 211 10.53 -1.09 2.47
C LYS A 211 10.46 -2.62 2.45
N TYR A 212 9.64 -3.20 1.57
CA TYR A 212 9.38 -4.64 1.56
C TYR A 212 10.27 -5.42 0.59
N ASP A 213 11.04 -4.75 -0.28
CA ASP A 213 11.98 -5.45 -1.17
C ASP A 213 13.08 -6.18 -0.39
N ASP A 214 13.65 -5.53 0.63
CA ASP A 214 14.64 -6.15 1.52
C ASP A 214 14.01 -7.12 2.55
N TYR A 215 12.77 -6.84 2.97
CA TYR A 215 12.09 -7.58 4.04
C TYR A 215 11.61 -8.96 3.59
N ASN A 216 11.37 -9.15 2.29
CA ASN A 216 10.86 -10.42 1.76
C ASN A 216 11.93 -11.53 1.73
N SER A 217 13.22 -11.18 1.73
CA SER A 217 14.31 -12.17 1.77
C SER A 217 14.45 -12.91 3.10
N ASP A 218 14.06 -12.26 4.22
CA ASP A 218 14.27 -12.81 5.57
C ASP A 218 13.09 -13.64 6.10
N LEU A 219 11.89 -13.47 5.53
CA LEU A 219 10.64 -14.07 6.03
C LEU A 219 10.30 -15.41 5.38
N ILE A 220 10.94 -15.77 4.29
CA ILE A 220 10.64 -16.99 3.53
C ILE A 220 11.84 -17.90 3.63
N PRO A 221 11.68 -19.13 4.18
CA PRO A 221 12.74 -20.13 4.13
C PRO A 221 13.18 -20.33 2.68
N GLU A 222 14.48 -20.24 2.42
CA GLU A 222 15.05 -20.46 1.10
C GLU A 222 14.41 -21.68 0.42
N GLY A 223 13.81 -21.47 -0.76
CA GLY A 223 13.31 -22.54 -1.63
C GLY A 223 11.85 -22.95 -1.48
N GLN A 224 11.04 -22.35 -0.58
CA GLN A 224 9.65 -22.79 -0.40
C GLN A 224 8.62 -22.12 -1.32
N PHE A 225 8.80 -20.86 -1.68
CA PHE A 225 7.91 -20.15 -2.60
C PHE A 225 8.71 -19.16 -3.46
N LYS A 226 8.44 -19.18 -4.74
CA LYS A 226 8.97 -18.23 -5.71
C LYS A 226 7.80 -17.67 -6.52
N ALA A 227 7.86 -16.38 -6.85
CA ALA A 227 6.94 -15.80 -7.82
C ALA A 227 7.13 -16.49 -9.18
N ASP A 228 6.05 -16.64 -9.95
CA ASP A 228 6.14 -17.14 -11.32
C ASP A 228 6.94 -16.17 -12.20
N TYR A 229 6.82 -14.87 -11.94
CA TYR A 229 7.54 -13.79 -12.60
C TYR A 229 7.92 -12.70 -11.60
N GLU A 230 9.01 -11.98 -11.93
CA GLU A 230 9.47 -10.78 -11.20
C GLU A 230 9.66 -9.66 -12.22
N ILE A 231 9.21 -8.45 -11.87
CA ILE A 231 9.28 -7.27 -12.74
C ILE A 231 9.64 -6.01 -11.94
N ASP A 232 10.29 -5.06 -12.60
CA ASP A 232 10.60 -3.73 -12.05
C ASP A 232 9.61 -2.67 -12.55
N ASN A 233 8.87 -2.97 -13.63
CA ASN A 233 7.94 -2.05 -14.27
C ASN A 233 6.69 -2.79 -14.77
N LEU A 234 5.52 -2.17 -14.62
CA LEU A 234 4.26 -2.77 -15.04
C LEU A 234 4.14 -2.96 -16.56
N ASP A 235 4.90 -2.24 -17.37
CA ASP A 235 4.89 -2.48 -18.82
C ASP A 235 5.39 -3.88 -19.21
N GLU A 236 6.16 -4.53 -18.36
CA GLU A 236 6.67 -5.90 -18.58
C GLU A 236 5.56 -6.96 -18.53
N ILE A 237 4.41 -6.66 -17.91
CA ILE A 237 3.27 -7.57 -17.82
C ILE A 237 2.77 -8.02 -19.19
N PHE A 238 2.89 -7.18 -20.21
CA PHE A 238 2.42 -7.52 -21.56
C PHE A 238 3.25 -8.63 -22.22
N ASN A 239 4.54 -8.71 -21.91
CA ASN A 239 5.39 -9.82 -22.34
C ASN A 239 4.97 -11.11 -21.64
N ILE A 240 4.67 -11.04 -20.33
CA ILE A 240 4.19 -12.19 -19.54
C ILE A 240 2.83 -12.68 -20.07
N ILE A 241 1.89 -11.78 -20.33
CA ILE A 241 0.57 -12.13 -20.92
C ILE A 241 0.75 -12.84 -22.27
N ASN A 242 1.62 -12.32 -23.13
CA ASN A 242 1.90 -12.93 -24.43
C ASN A 242 2.53 -14.32 -24.27
N GLU A 243 3.47 -14.49 -23.35
CA GLU A 243 4.09 -15.78 -23.07
C GLU A 243 3.06 -16.82 -22.58
N ILE A 244 2.23 -16.47 -21.59
CA ILE A 244 1.18 -17.34 -21.05
C ILE A 244 0.19 -17.73 -22.15
N ASN A 245 -0.27 -16.77 -22.97
CA ASN A 245 -1.21 -17.01 -24.04
C ASN A 245 -0.64 -17.90 -25.16
N ASN A 246 0.67 -17.80 -25.43
CA ASN A 246 1.33 -18.64 -26.43
C ASN A 246 1.57 -20.09 -25.95
N ARG A 247 1.78 -20.31 -24.65
CA ARG A 247 1.82 -21.65 -24.05
C ARG A 247 0.45 -22.35 -24.10
N SER A 248 -0.60 -21.59 -24.38
CA SER A 248 -2.01 -22.05 -24.40
C SER A 248 -2.46 -22.50 -25.80
N LYS A 249 -1.65 -22.27 -26.83
CA LYS A 249 -1.85 -22.76 -28.21
C LYS A 249 -1.11 -24.08 -28.42
#